data_39aa083311d17fcbfc29f5d498c0d595
#
_entry.id   39aa083311d17fcbfc29f5d498c0d595
#
_cell.length_a   1.000
_cell.length_b   1.000
_cell.length_c   1.000
_cell.angle_alpha   90.00
_cell.angle_beta   90.00
_cell.angle_gamma   90.00
#
_symmetry.space_group_name_H-M   'P 1'
#
loop_
_entity.id
_entity.type
_entity.pdbx_description
1 polymer ?
#
loop_
_entity_poly.entity_id
_entity_poly.type
_entity_poly.pdbx_seq_one_letter_code
_entity_poly.pdbx_strand_id
1 'polypeptide(L)'
;MKKIFILISLLYNVSLALAQTNYYTTTKTFNEQGYIYQCDVDTESGDINLYNKNNKWTYIDQMKKGTNTPFYVTPENYSPLYVKDKNEAYNDSIFKVIVNNAFADYKGKMKGSELIIITCTDSETGRISEVLFNFADFTPYATIPVSIYREIETKLIGLKYTLTPLAKTLNYVYQWWAIEPK
;
A
#
# COMPACT_ATOMS: atom_id res chain seq x y z
N MET A 1 2.06 -28.18 -45.60
CA MET A 1 1.46 -28.29 -44.27
C MET A 1 2.51 -28.11 -43.14
N LYS A 2 3.69 -28.74 -43.18
CA LYS A 2 4.74 -28.57 -42.10
C LYS A 2 5.21 -27.11 -41.87
N LYS A 3 5.28 -26.29 -42.91
CA LYS A 3 5.73 -24.87 -42.78
C LYS A 3 4.72 -23.96 -42.07
N ILE A 4 3.40 -24.29 -42.18
CA ILE A 4 2.32 -23.53 -41.51
C ILE A 4 2.32 -23.81 -40.01
N PHE A 5 2.60 -25.06 -39.62
CA PHE A 5 2.70 -25.43 -38.20
C PHE A 5 3.86 -24.74 -37.46
N ILE A 6 5.00 -24.55 -38.16
CA ILE A 6 6.15 -23.84 -37.58
C ILE A 6 5.84 -22.35 -37.38
N LEU A 7 5.11 -21.72 -38.31
CA LEU A 7 4.73 -20.31 -38.21
C LEU A 7 3.74 -20.07 -37.06
N ILE A 8 2.78 -20.97 -36.86
CA ILE A 8 1.80 -20.89 -35.76
C ILE A 8 2.50 -21.13 -34.40
N SER A 9 3.46 -22.05 -34.33
CA SER A 9 4.26 -22.29 -33.13
C SER A 9 5.14 -21.09 -32.76
N LEU A 10 5.71 -20.37 -33.74
CA LEU A 10 6.45 -19.14 -33.50
C LEU A 10 5.55 -17.98 -33.02
N LEU A 11 4.36 -17.84 -33.57
CA LEU A 11 3.37 -16.85 -33.14
C LEU A 11 2.87 -17.10 -31.71
N TYR A 12 2.73 -18.38 -31.31
CA TYR A 12 2.34 -18.75 -29.94
C TYR A 12 3.44 -18.42 -28.91
N ASN A 13 4.71 -18.57 -29.29
CA ASN A 13 5.82 -18.23 -28.38
C ASN A 13 6.06 -16.73 -28.26
N VAL A 14 5.71 -15.93 -29.27
CA VAL A 14 5.78 -14.46 -29.19
C VAL A 14 4.67 -13.88 -28.31
N SER A 15 3.50 -14.55 -28.24
CA SER A 15 2.41 -14.10 -27.35
C SER A 15 2.66 -14.42 -25.85
N LEU A 16 3.60 -15.30 -25.52
CA LEU A 16 4.00 -15.59 -24.13
C LEU A 16 5.11 -14.66 -23.62
N ALA A 17 5.77 -13.94 -24.49
CA ALA A 17 6.65 -12.84 -24.14
C ALA A 17 5.85 -11.53 -24.01
N LEU A 18 4.70 -11.55 -23.35
CA LEU A 18 4.10 -10.33 -22.84
C LEU A 18 5.07 -9.81 -21.79
N ALA A 19 5.87 -8.83 -22.19
CA ALA A 19 6.70 -8.07 -21.30
C ALA A 19 5.84 -7.70 -20.10
N GLN A 20 6.28 -8.08 -18.93
CA GLN A 20 5.60 -7.77 -17.68
C GLN A 20 5.46 -6.24 -17.63
N THR A 21 4.26 -5.73 -17.85
CA THR A 21 4.04 -4.30 -17.99
C THR A 21 4.28 -3.65 -16.64
N ASN A 22 5.33 -2.84 -16.54
CA ASN A 22 5.48 -1.97 -15.38
C ASN A 22 4.46 -0.83 -15.52
N TYR A 23 3.52 -0.76 -14.58
CA TYR A 23 2.46 0.25 -14.60
C TYR A 23 2.92 1.60 -14.07
N TYR A 24 4.03 1.67 -13.33
CA TYR A 24 4.42 2.81 -12.48
C TYR A 24 5.78 3.39 -12.87
N THR A 25 6.04 3.54 -14.16
CA THR A 25 7.32 4.07 -14.68
C THR A 25 7.43 5.60 -14.65
N THR A 26 6.30 6.29 -14.46
CA THR A 26 6.25 7.76 -14.44
C THR A 26 5.16 8.24 -13.50
N THR A 27 5.32 9.43 -12.96
CA THR A 27 4.28 10.11 -12.18
C THR A 27 3.03 10.31 -13.03
N LYS A 28 1.90 9.77 -12.58
CA LYS A 28 0.60 9.82 -13.30
C LYS A 28 -0.57 9.49 -12.39
N THR A 29 -1.76 9.60 -12.95
CA THR A 29 -3.00 9.19 -12.29
C THR A 29 -3.62 7.96 -12.95
N PHE A 30 -4.35 7.19 -12.15
CA PHE A 30 -5.18 6.07 -12.60
C PHE A 30 -6.62 6.33 -12.19
N ASN A 31 -7.58 5.99 -13.06
CA ASN A 31 -9.00 5.95 -12.69
C ASN A 31 -9.37 4.49 -12.45
N GLU A 32 -9.71 4.15 -11.21
CA GLU A 32 -10.07 2.81 -10.82
C GLU A 32 -11.41 2.83 -10.09
N GLN A 33 -12.44 2.29 -10.73
CA GLN A 33 -13.80 2.18 -10.18
C GLN A 33 -14.34 3.50 -9.60
N GLY A 34 -14.10 4.62 -10.30
CA GLY A 34 -14.56 5.95 -9.89
C GLY A 34 -13.66 6.65 -8.85
N TYR A 35 -12.55 6.04 -8.46
CA TYR A 35 -11.52 6.66 -7.63
C TYR A 35 -10.31 7.03 -8.46
N ILE A 36 -9.71 8.16 -8.15
CA ILE A 36 -8.48 8.62 -8.79
C ILE A 36 -7.32 8.28 -7.87
N TYR A 37 -6.43 7.42 -8.37
CA TYR A 37 -5.16 7.12 -7.71
C TYR A 37 -4.07 7.99 -8.29
N GLN A 38 -3.25 8.54 -7.42
CA GLN A 38 -2.01 9.22 -7.75
C GLN A 38 -0.87 8.22 -7.56
N CYS A 39 0.00 8.17 -8.57
CA CYS A 39 1.29 7.51 -8.51
C CYS A 39 2.36 8.58 -8.61
N ASP A 40 3.17 8.73 -7.59
CA ASP A 40 4.36 9.58 -7.60
C ASP A 40 5.59 8.70 -7.69
N VAL A 41 6.46 8.99 -8.65
CA VAL A 41 7.69 8.24 -8.89
C VAL A 41 8.88 9.14 -8.59
N ASP A 42 9.70 8.74 -7.66
CA ASP A 42 11.03 9.31 -7.47
C ASP A 42 12.00 8.65 -8.43
N THR A 43 12.44 9.38 -9.44
CA THR A 43 13.32 8.87 -10.49
C THR A 43 14.77 8.69 -10.03
N GLU A 44 15.16 9.23 -8.89
CA GLU A 44 16.50 9.08 -8.34
C GLU A 44 16.61 7.79 -7.52
N SER A 45 15.64 7.52 -6.65
CA SER A 45 15.61 6.32 -5.82
C SER A 45 14.89 5.13 -6.46
N GLY A 46 14.00 5.38 -7.41
CA GLY A 46 13.08 4.38 -7.97
C GLY A 46 11.88 4.10 -7.05
N ASP A 47 11.67 4.90 -6.01
CA ASP A 47 10.55 4.73 -5.09
C ASP A 47 9.24 5.20 -5.72
N ILE A 48 8.20 4.42 -5.49
CA ILE A 48 6.85 4.68 -5.97
C ILE A 48 5.94 4.84 -4.77
N ASN A 49 5.21 5.95 -4.71
CA ASN A 49 4.11 6.17 -3.80
C ASN A 49 2.78 6.12 -4.57
N LEU A 50 1.93 5.16 -4.22
CA LEU A 50 0.62 4.96 -4.83
C LEU A 50 -0.47 5.17 -3.79
N TYR A 51 -1.38 6.11 -4.03
CA TYR A 51 -2.41 6.48 -3.06
C TYR A 51 -3.66 7.05 -3.73
N ASN A 52 -4.78 7.03 -3.00
CA ASN A 52 -6.00 7.70 -3.41
C ASN A 52 -5.80 9.22 -3.36
N LYS A 53 -6.11 9.92 -4.45
CA LYS A 53 -5.92 11.38 -4.56
C LYS A 53 -6.78 12.18 -3.56
N ASN A 54 -7.80 11.56 -2.98
CA ASN A 54 -8.61 12.17 -1.93
C ASN A 54 -7.99 12.06 -0.52
N ASN A 55 -6.86 11.38 -0.37
CA ASN A 55 -6.14 11.33 0.89
C ASN A 55 -5.71 12.74 1.33
N LYS A 56 -5.93 13.05 2.60
CA LYS A 56 -5.63 14.37 3.19
C LYS A 56 -4.26 14.41 3.85
N TRP A 57 -3.78 13.23 4.29
CA TRP A 57 -2.59 13.12 5.13
C TRP A 57 -1.34 12.68 4.36
N THR A 58 -1.48 12.33 3.08
CA THR A 58 -0.32 12.04 2.24
C THR A 58 0.62 13.24 2.20
N TYR A 59 1.89 13.04 2.58
CA TYR A 59 2.93 14.08 2.71
C TYR A 59 2.67 15.17 3.76
N ILE A 60 1.70 14.99 4.63
CA ILE A 60 1.45 15.88 5.76
C ILE A 60 2.07 15.25 7.02
N ASP A 61 2.87 15.99 7.72
CA ASP A 61 3.46 15.53 8.98
C ASP A 61 2.42 15.19 10.04
N GLN A 62 2.68 14.13 10.79
CA GLN A 62 1.95 13.86 12.02
C GLN A 62 2.28 14.93 13.06
N MET A 63 1.27 15.66 13.52
CA MET A 63 1.45 16.81 14.42
C MET A 63 0.54 16.71 15.64
N LYS A 64 0.93 17.36 16.72
CA LYS A 64 0.04 17.58 17.86
C LYS A 64 -1.06 18.58 17.49
N LYS A 65 -2.32 18.24 17.75
CA LYS A 65 -3.48 19.10 17.50
C LYS A 65 -3.31 20.47 18.13
N GLY A 66 -3.69 21.52 17.40
CA GLY A 66 -3.61 22.89 17.87
C GLY A 66 -2.18 23.45 17.94
N THR A 67 -1.20 22.76 17.41
CA THR A 67 0.18 23.23 17.32
C THR A 67 0.71 23.04 15.91
N ASN A 68 1.83 23.72 15.59
CA ASN A 68 2.59 23.45 14.36
C ASN A 68 3.84 22.59 14.65
N THR A 69 3.80 21.79 15.72
CA THR A 69 4.94 20.96 16.12
C THR A 69 4.77 19.55 15.58
N PRO A 70 5.64 19.10 14.67
CA PRO A 70 5.67 17.72 14.21
C PRO A 70 5.87 16.77 15.39
N PHE A 71 5.23 15.62 15.32
CA PHE A 71 5.37 14.56 16.30
C PHE A 71 6.13 13.38 15.66
N TYR A 72 7.35 13.18 16.14
CA TYR A 72 8.16 12.03 15.75
C TYR A 72 8.36 11.12 16.94
N VAL A 73 8.21 9.81 16.72
CA VAL A 73 8.58 8.80 17.71
C VAL A 73 10.08 8.66 17.70
N THR A 74 10.72 8.96 18.84
CA THR A 74 12.16 8.74 19.05
C THR A 74 12.36 7.69 20.14
N PRO A 75 13.56 7.06 20.25
CA PRO A 75 13.85 6.13 21.33
C PRO A 75 13.60 6.72 22.73
N GLU A 76 13.85 8.02 22.89
CA GLU A 76 13.71 8.72 24.17
C GLU A 76 12.25 9.03 24.53
N ASN A 77 11.39 9.16 23.53
CA ASN A 77 9.98 9.48 23.72
C ASN A 77 9.04 8.34 23.25
N TYR A 78 9.61 7.14 23.06
CA TYR A 78 8.80 6.01 22.62
C TYR A 78 7.61 5.79 23.56
N SER A 79 6.44 6.00 23.02
CA SER A 79 5.18 5.71 23.69
C SER A 79 4.25 5.07 22.67
N PRO A 80 3.66 3.94 22.97
CA PRO A 80 2.77 3.26 22.02
C PRO A 80 1.58 4.17 21.70
N LEU A 81 1.23 4.27 20.41
CA LEU A 81 0.08 5.01 19.94
C LEU A 81 -1.17 4.14 19.91
N TYR A 82 -1.00 2.83 19.83
CA TYR A 82 -2.07 1.84 19.87
C TYR A 82 -2.03 1.08 21.18
N VAL A 83 -3.21 0.75 21.69
CA VAL A 83 -3.35 -0.13 22.86
C VAL A 83 -3.21 -1.56 22.38
N LYS A 84 -2.28 -2.32 22.98
CA LYS A 84 -2.12 -3.76 22.72
C LYS A 84 -3.26 -4.52 23.37
N ASP A 85 -4.33 -4.71 22.63
CA ASP A 85 -5.50 -5.46 23.08
C ASP A 85 -5.90 -6.55 22.05
N LYS A 86 -7.01 -7.23 22.31
CA LYS A 86 -7.52 -8.27 21.42
C LYS A 86 -7.94 -7.70 20.06
N ASN A 87 -8.34 -6.43 19.99
CA ASN A 87 -8.75 -5.79 18.76
C ASN A 87 -7.52 -5.49 17.86
N GLU A 88 -6.39 -5.06 18.46
CA GLU A 88 -5.14 -4.89 17.72
C GLU A 88 -4.72 -6.21 17.09
N ALA A 89 -4.55 -7.27 17.88
CA ALA A 89 -4.13 -8.58 17.39
C ALA A 89 -5.09 -9.14 16.32
N TYR A 90 -6.39 -8.94 16.48
CA TYR A 90 -7.39 -9.33 15.50
C TYR A 90 -7.23 -8.52 14.19
N ASN A 91 -7.12 -7.19 14.27
CA ASN A 91 -6.97 -6.33 13.11
C ASN A 91 -5.67 -6.62 12.36
N ASP A 92 -4.57 -6.90 13.08
CA ASP A 92 -3.30 -7.29 12.47
C ASP A 92 -3.42 -8.60 11.68
N SER A 93 -4.18 -9.56 12.22
CA SER A 93 -4.45 -10.81 11.52
C SER A 93 -5.30 -10.59 10.27
N ILE A 94 -6.35 -9.78 10.37
CA ILE A 94 -7.23 -9.41 9.25
C ILE A 94 -6.45 -8.64 8.18
N PHE A 95 -5.58 -7.70 8.59
CA PHE A 95 -4.72 -6.95 7.68
C PHE A 95 -3.88 -7.90 6.79
N LYS A 96 -3.20 -8.87 7.40
CA LYS A 96 -2.41 -9.88 6.69
C LYS A 96 -3.27 -10.73 5.75
N VAL A 97 -4.47 -11.13 6.18
CA VAL A 97 -5.41 -11.90 5.36
C VAL A 97 -5.87 -11.08 4.14
N ILE A 98 -6.19 -9.80 4.33
CA ILE A 98 -6.60 -8.91 3.24
C ILE A 98 -5.50 -8.82 2.18
N VAL A 99 -4.27 -8.57 2.61
CA VAL A 99 -3.12 -8.42 1.69
C VAL A 99 -2.84 -9.74 0.97
N ASN A 100 -2.75 -10.85 1.70
CA ASN A 100 -2.49 -12.17 1.11
C ASN A 100 -3.56 -12.56 0.08
N ASN A 101 -4.83 -12.29 0.36
CA ASN A 101 -5.92 -12.60 -0.56
C ASN A 101 -5.88 -11.74 -1.82
N ALA A 102 -5.58 -10.45 -1.69
CA ALA A 102 -5.46 -9.55 -2.84
C ALA A 102 -4.32 -9.97 -3.79
N PHE A 103 -3.23 -10.50 -3.25
CA PHE A 103 -2.09 -10.97 -4.02
C PHE A 103 -2.14 -12.48 -4.34
N ALA A 104 -3.26 -13.17 -4.11
CA ALA A 104 -3.35 -14.63 -4.27
C ALA A 104 -2.92 -15.15 -5.67
N ASP A 105 -3.29 -14.40 -6.74
CA ASP A 105 -2.94 -14.75 -8.12
C ASP A 105 -1.46 -14.44 -8.47
N TYR A 106 -0.76 -13.76 -7.58
CA TYR A 106 0.63 -13.35 -7.73
C TYR A 106 1.58 -14.11 -6.80
N LYS A 107 1.10 -15.16 -6.13
CA LYS A 107 1.91 -15.99 -5.23
C LYS A 107 3.18 -16.47 -5.90
N GLY A 108 4.27 -16.42 -5.16
CA GLY A 108 5.61 -16.79 -5.65
C GLY A 108 6.33 -15.69 -6.44
N LYS A 109 5.62 -14.74 -7.06
CA LYS A 109 6.25 -13.57 -7.71
C LYS A 109 6.77 -12.55 -6.69
N MET A 110 6.12 -12.47 -5.51
CA MET A 110 6.43 -11.50 -4.46
C MET A 110 7.53 -11.97 -3.50
N LYS A 111 7.99 -13.23 -3.65
CA LYS A 111 8.98 -13.81 -2.74
C LYS A 111 10.27 -12.98 -2.69
N GLY A 112 10.67 -12.62 -1.47
CA GLY A 112 11.86 -11.81 -1.22
C GLY A 112 11.68 -10.31 -1.49
N SER A 113 10.44 -9.84 -1.73
CA SER A 113 10.12 -8.43 -1.92
C SER A 113 9.07 -7.99 -0.90
N GLU A 114 9.30 -6.86 -0.25
CA GLU A 114 8.36 -6.28 0.71
C GLU A 114 7.56 -5.14 0.06
N LEU A 115 6.26 -5.11 0.36
CA LEU A 115 5.38 -3.98 0.12
C LEU A 115 5.25 -3.20 1.42
N ILE A 116 5.51 -1.91 1.38
CA ILE A 116 5.22 -1.03 2.50
C ILE A 116 3.80 -0.50 2.32
N ILE A 117 2.96 -0.78 3.31
CA ILE A 117 1.61 -0.23 3.38
C ILE A 117 1.58 0.75 4.55
N ILE A 118 1.26 1.99 4.25
CA ILE A 118 1.15 3.06 5.22
C ILE A 118 -0.33 3.33 5.46
N THR A 119 -0.72 3.38 6.72
CA THR A 119 -2.09 3.69 7.12
C THR A 119 -2.12 4.97 7.95
N CYS A 120 -3.10 5.82 7.68
CA CYS A 120 -3.46 6.94 8.54
C CYS A 120 -4.75 6.60 9.28
N THR A 121 -4.66 6.54 10.59
CA THR A 121 -5.79 6.27 11.47
C THR A 121 -6.31 7.60 12.02
N ASP A 122 -7.61 7.83 11.89
CA ASP A 122 -8.27 8.99 12.47
C ASP A 122 -8.13 8.97 13.99
N SER A 123 -7.56 10.02 14.55
CA SER A 123 -7.18 10.08 15.98
C SER A 123 -8.37 10.22 16.93
N GLU A 124 -9.57 10.48 16.44
CA GLU A 124 -10.77 10.57 17.26
C GLU A 124 -11.52 9.24 17.29
N THR A 125 -11.69 8.64 16.12
CA THR A 125 -12.50 7.43 15.96
C THR A 125 -11.68 6.14 16.11
N GLY A 126 -10.37 6.21 15.90
CA GLY A 126 -9.47 5.05 15.83
C GLY A 126 -9.62 4.22 14.56
N ARG A 127 -10.31 4.73 13.54
CA ARG A 127 -10.51 4.01 12.28
C ARG A 127 -9.44 4.38 11.26
N ILE A 128 -8.96 3.38 10.51
CA ILE A 128 -8.14 3.67 9.32
C ILE A 128 -8.98 4.51 8.37
N SER A 129 -8.49 5.69 8.02
CA SER A 129 -9.12 6.64 7.11
C SER A 129 -8.45 6.71 5.76
N GLU A 130 -7.15 6.40 5.68
CA GLU A 130 -6.37 6.50 4.45
C GLU A 130 -5.32 5.39 4.38
N VAL A 131 -4.98 5.00 3.15
CA VAL A 131 -3.95 4.02 2.85
C VAL A 131 -3.06 4.56 1.74
N LEU A 132 -1.76 4.32 1.86
CA LEU A 132 -0.74 4.59 0.86
C LEU A 132 0.12 3.34 0.70
N PHE A 133 0.55 3.05 -0.51
CA PHE A 133 1.46 1.95 -0.84
C PHE A 133 2.78 2.52 -1.31
N ASN A 134 3.89 2.00 -0.76
CA ASN A 134 5.22 2.35 -1.19
C ASN A 134 5.99 1.08 -1.59
N PHE A 135 6.64 1.13 -2.74
CA PHE A 135 7.44 0.04 -3.29
C PHE A 135 8.42 0.58 -4.34
N ALA A 136 9.49 -0.16 -4.60
CA ALA A 136 10.45 0.24 -5.62
C ALA A 136 10.03 -0.23 -7.02
N ASP A 137 10.40 0.52 -8.06
CA ASP A 137 10.04 0.31 -9.46
C ASP A 137 10.58 -1.00 -10.06
N PHE A 138 11.67 -1.52 -9.49
CA PHE A 138 12.29 -2.79 -9.88
C PHE A 138 11.68 -4.01 -9.16
N THR A 139 10.74 -3.80 -8.24
CA THR A 139 10.06 -4.90 -7.53
C THR A 139 8.88 -5.44 -8.34
N PRO A 140 8.43 -6.68 -8.06
CA PRO A 140 7.25 -7.23 -8.71
C PRO A 140 5.98 -6.37 -8.52
N TYR A 141 5.91 -5.59 -7.45
CA TYR A 141 4.78 -4.71 -7.16
C TYR A 141 4.53 -3.68 -8.26
N ALA A 142 5.58 -3.24 -8.95
CA ALA A 142 5.46 -2.33 -10.08
C ALA A 142 4.68 -2.91 -11.29
N THR A 143 4.47 -4.22 -11.30
CA THR A 143 3.72 -4.93 -12.35
C THR A 143 2.30 -5.34 -11.92
N ILE A 144 1.86 -4.89 -10.75
CA ILE A 144 0.54 -5.20 -10.21
C ILE A 144 -0.44 -4.10 -10.61
N PRO A 145 -1.62 -4.44 -11.17
CA PRO A 145 -2.63 -3.45 -11.51
C PRO A 145 -3.11 -2.65 -10.29
N VAL A 146 -3.48 -1.39 -10.49
CA VAL A 146 -3.98 -0.51 -9.43
C VAL A 146 -5.25 -1.05 -8.76
N SER A 147 -6.04 -1.87 -9.46
CA SER A 147 -7.24 -2.53 -8.92
C SER A 147 -6.95 -3.40 -7.68
N ILE A 148 -5.78 -4.05 -7.63
CA ILE A 148 -5.36 -4.87 -6.48
C ILE A 148 -5.10 -3.97 -5.26
N TYR A 149 -4.40 -2.86 -5.45
CA TYR A 149 -4.17 -1.87 -4.39
C TYR A 149 -5.49 -1.25 -3.92
N ARG A 150 -6.40 -0.98 -4.85
CA ARG A 150 -7.74 -0.51 -4.53
C ARG A 150 -8.53 -1.51 -3.69
N GLU A 151 -8.45 -2.80 -4.00
CA GLU A 151 -9.08 -3.84 -3.21
C GLU A 151 -8.56 -3.85 -1.78
N ILE A 152 -7.24 -3.76 -1.59
CA ILE A 152 -6.61 -3.70 -0.26
C ILE A 152 -7.09 -2.47 0.50
N GLU A 153 -6.98 -1.27 -0.10
CA GLU A 153 -7.43 -0.03 0.51
C GLU A 153 -8.88 -0.13 0.98
N THR A 154 -9.78 -0.57 0.10
CA THR A 154 -11.22 -0.67 0.40
C THR A 154 -11.52 -1.54 1.60
N LYS A 155 -10.75 -2.62 1.79
CA LYS A 155 -10.94 -3.55 2.90
C LYS A 155 -10.26 -3.09 4.18
N LEU A 156 -9.18 -2.29 4.09
CA LEU A 156 -8.49 -1.74 5.26
C LEU A 156 -9.20 -0.52 5.84
N ILE A 157 -9.80 0.33 5.00
CA ILE A 157 -10.56 1.51 5.44
C ILE A 157 -11.66 1.08 6.41
N GLY A 158 -11.70 1.75 7.55
CA GLY A 158 -12.70 1.51 8.60
C GLY A 158 -12.33 0.46 9.64
N LEU A 159 -11.23 -0.32 9.45
CA LEU A 159 -10.69 -1.14 10.56
C LEU A 159 -10.41 -0.23 11.76
N LYS A 160 -10.80 -0.67 12.95
CA LYS A 160 -10.78 0.15 14.15
C LYS A 160 -9.77 -0.34 15.17
N TYR A 161 -8.88 0.54 15.57
CA TYR A 161 -7.89 0.33 16.62
C TYR A 161 -8.26 1.12 17.88
N THR A 162 -7.86 0.62 19.04
CA THR A 162 -7.94 1.35 20.30
C THR A 162 -6.71 2.25 20.44
N LEU A 163 -6.94 3.56 20.47
CA LEU A 163 -5.87 4.54 20.56
C LEU A 163 -5.55 4.91 22.02
N THR A 164 -4.26 5.14 22.29
CA THR A 164 -3.82 5.66 23.58
C THR A 164 -4.23 7.14 23.74
N PRO A 165 -4.23 7.68 24.97
CA PRO A 165 -4.47 9.12 25.19
C PRO A 165 -3.53 10.02 24.40
N LEU A 166 -2.26 9.62 24.25
CA LEU A 166 -1.29 10.37 23.46
C LEU A 166 -1.70 10.41 21.97
N ALA A 167 -2.06 9.28 21.39
CA ALA A 167 -2.48 9.19 19.99
C ALA A 167 -3.67 10.11 19.67
N LYS A 168 -4.59 10.27 20.60
CA LYS A 168 -5.76 11.16 20.46
C LYS A 168 -5.42 12.65 20.42
N THR A 169 -4.21 13.03 20.87
CA THR A 169 -3.73 14.42 20.76
C THR A 169 -3.14 14.75 19.40
N LEU A 170 -3.02 13.78 18.50
CA LEU A 170 -2.41 13.94 17.18
C LEU A 170 -3.48 14.27 16.13
N ASN A 171 -3.08 14.92 15.04
CA ASN A 171 -3.97 15.18 13.89
C ASN A 171 -4.45 13.88 13.23
N TYR A 172 -3.59 12.88 13.13
CA TYR A 172 -3.86 11.50 12.74
C TYR A 172 -2.79 10.60 13.35
N VAL A 173 -2.95 9.28 13.27
CA VAL A 173 -1.96 8.30 13.73
C VAL A 173 -1.41 7.55 12.51
N TYR A 174 -0.11 7.70 12.32
CA TYR A 174 0.64 7.07 11.26
C TYR A 174 1.13 5.68 11.69
N GLN A 175 0.97 4.69 10.80
CA GLN A 175 1.55 3.37 10.97
C GLN A 175 1.99 2.82 9.61
N TRP A 176 3.12 2.14 9.56
CA TRP A 176 3.59 1.45 8.37
C TRP A 176 3.80 -0.04 8.63
N TRP A 177 3.60 -0.82 7.59
CA TRP A 177 3.68 -2.27 7.58
C TRP A 177 4.55 -2.70 6.43
N ALA A 178 5.65 -3.43 6.71
CA ALA A 178 6.41 -4.11 5.69
C ALA A 178 5.85 -5.54 5.56
N ILE A 179 5.30 -5.87 4.41
CA ILE A 179 4.62 -7.15 4.19
C ILE A 179 5.15 -7.83 2.93
N GLU A 180 5.54 -9.08 3.07
CA GLU A 180 5.72 -10.02 1.97
C GLU A 180 4.45 -10.88 1.89
N PRO A 181 3.60 -10.73 0.82
CA PRO A 181 2.41 -11.55 0.62
C PRO A 181 2.76 -13.03 0.41
N LYS A 182 1.96 -13.93 1.04
CA LYS A 182 2.22 -15.39 1.07
C LYS A 182 1.16 -16.18 0.31
#